data_ff505b11b07d8b2d620d708c95e89de5
#
_entry.id   ff505b11b07d8b2d620d708c95e89de5
#
_cell.length_a   1.000
_cell.length_b   1.000
_cell.length_c   1.000
_cell.angle_alpha   90.00
_cell.angle_beta   90.00
_cell.angle_gamma   90.00
#
_symmetry.space_group_name_H-M   'P 1'
#
loop_
_entity.id
_entity.type
_entity.pdbx_description
1 polymer ?
#
loop_
_entity_poly.entity_id
_entity_poly.type
_entity_poly.pdbx_seq_one_letter_code
_entity_poly.pdbx_strand_id
1 'polypeptide(L)'
;MKKIALFLAIGTSAFLVACGDKEEATNLPDNAPTEQNTMDQTSKVTETTDAPYNFTHFDLDIKYADNKSYEVDYENEASRAEASIHDEVNNSKIEGNEATNTLVPIFESFTFDANTDSDAVIDEVLEKFNQPDSFLEVEIEIKYADGTVKEYHRTQQPQS
;
A
#
# COMPACT_ATOMS: atom_id res chain seq x y z
N MET A 1 -7.16 14.76 18.72
CA MET A 1 -7.48 13.50 19.45
C MET A 1 -8.67 12.86 18.77
N LYS A 2 -8.45 12.17 17.66
CA LYS A 2 -9.48 11.38 16.98
C LYS A 2 -9.35 9.94 17.46
N LYS A 3 -10.46 9.41 17.99
CA LYS A 3 -10.52 8.08 18.58
C LYS A 3 -10.65 7.05 17.48
N ILE A 4 -9.66 6.19 17.33
CA ILE A 4 -9.72 5.01 16.48
C ILE A 4 -10.76 4.06 17.09
N ALA A 5 -11.84 3.78 16.38
CA ALA A 5 -12.85 2.81 16.75
C ALA A 5 -12.46 1.44 16.17
N LEU A 6 -11.93 0.60 17.03
CA LEU A 6 -11.65 -0.81 16.75
C LEU A 6 -12.96 -1.58 16.64
N PHE A 7 -13.38 -1.98 15.45
CA PHE A 7 -14.49 -2.89 15.26
C PHE A 7 -14.00 -4.33 15.19
N LEU A 8 -14.19 -5.06 16.30
CA LEU A 8 -14.03 -6.50 16.39
C LEU A 8 -15.36 -7.16 15.98
N ALA A 9 -15.47 -7.71 14.77
CA ALA A 9 -16.60 -8.52 14.36
C ALA A 9 -16.20 -9.99 14.35
N ILE A 10 -16.65 -10.73 15.37
CA ILE A 10 -16.56 -12.19 15.46
C ILE A 10 -17.77 -12.78 14.74
N GLY A 11 -17.55 -13.36 13.57
CA GLY A 11 -18.54 -14.11 12.80
C GLY A 11 -18.23 -15.61 12.80
N THR A 12 -18.89 -16.36 13.68
CA THR A 12 -18.92 -17.83 13.63
C THR A 12 -19.91 -18.30 12.55
N SER A 13 -19.46 -19.07 11.57
CA SER A 13 -20.34 -19.78 10.65
C SER A 13 -19.99 -21.25 10.57
N ALA A 14 -21.04 -22.05 10.77
CA ALA A 14 -21.05 -23.50 10.96
C ALA A 14 -20.79 -24.25 9.67
N PHE A 15 -20.14 -25.43 9.83
CA PHE A 15 -19.92 -26.47 8.84
C PHE A 15 -21.20 -27.19 8.48
N LEU A 16 -21.42 -27.41 7.19
CA LEU A 16 -22.30 -28.47 6.69
C LEU A 16 -21.47 -29.43 5.83
N VAL A 17 -21.29 -30.62 6.38
CA VAL A 17 -20.80 -31.82 5.71
C VAL A 17 -21.96 -32.40 4.92
N ALA A 18 -21.79 -32.63 3.63
CA ALA A 18 -22.64 -33.51 2.83
C ALA A 18 -21.78 -34.57 2.18
N CYS A 19 -21.89 -35.77 2.66
CA CYS A 19 -21.51 -37.01 1.98
C CYS A 19 -22.55 -37.30 0.90
N GLY A 20 -22.09 -37.74 -0.27
CA GLY A 20 -22.93 -38.24 -1.36
C GLY A 20 -22.12 -39.04 -2.36
N ASP A 21 -22.52 -40.22 -2.49
CA ASP A 21 -22.17 -41.53 -2.91
C ASP A 21 -21.58 -41.69 -4.33
N LYS A 22 -20.97 -42.85 -4.48
CA LYS A 22 -20.28 -43.46 -5.64
C LYS A 22 -21.19 -43.57 -6.87
N GLU A 23 -20.59 -43.41 -8.07
CA GLU A 23 -20.77 -44.39 -9.18
C GLU A 23 -19.55 -44.41 -10.09
N GLU A 24 -19.13 -45.66 -10.38
CA GLU A 24 -18.08 -46.09 -11.27
C GLU A 24 -18.46 -45.84 -12.74
N ALA A 25 -17.56 -45.35 -13.53
CA ALA A 25 -17.56 -45.60 -14.97
C ALA A 25 -16.11 -45.71 -15.47
N THR A 26 -15.73 -46.94 -15.69
CA THR A 26 -14.56 -47.37 -16.45
C THR A 26 -14.64 -46.93 -17.90
N ASN A 27 -13.57 -46.27 -18.38
CA ASN A 27 -12.92 -46.51 -19.68
C ASN A 27 -11.75 -45.56 -19.87
N LEU A 28 -10.54 -46.09 -19.71
CA LEU A 28 -9.29 -45.48 -20.16
C LEU A 28 -9.02 -45.87 -21.61
N PRO A 29 -8.54 -45.00 -22.46
CA PRO A 29 -7.61 -45.38 -23.52
C PRO A 29 -6.17 -45.11 -23.07
N ASP A 30 -5.38 -46.17 -23.16
CA ASP A 30 -3.93 -46.14 -23.12
C ASP A 30 -3.40 -45.23 -24.23
N ASN A 31 -2.68 -44.21 -23.84
CA ASN A 31 -1.44 -43.70 -24.45
C ASN A 31 -1.22 -42.23 -24.03
N ALA A 32 -0.43 -42.04 -23.00
CA ALA A 32 0.27 -40.79 -22.79
C ALA A 32 1.63 -41.10 -22.13
N PRO A 33 2.71 -40.50 -22.60
CA PRO A 33 4.05 -40.78 -22.09
C PRO A 33 4.24 -40.23 -20.70
N THR A 34 4.83 -41.05 -19.87
CA THR A 34 5.34 -40.78 -18.54
C THR A 34 6.46 -39.75 -18.64
N GLU A 35 6.26 -38.54 -18.14
CA GLU A 35 7.38 -37.72 -17.69
C GLU A 35 7.30 -37.56 -16.18
N GLN A 36 8.16 -38.35 -15.52
CA GLN A 36 8.56 -38.13 -14.15
C GLN A 36 9.31 -36.80 -14.08
N ASN A 37 8.78 -35.84 -13.34
CA ASN A 37 9.61 -34.83 -12.75
C ASN A 37 9.18 -34.55 -11.31
N THR A 38 9.84 -35.28 -10.44
CA THR A 38 9.90 -35.04 -9.02
C THR A 38 10.66 -33.75 -8.81
N MET A 39 9.99 -32.69 -8.43
CA MET A 39 10.61 -31.62 -7.65
C MET A 39 9.57 -31.07 -6.66
N ASP A 40 9.71 -31.58 -5.46
CA ASP A 40 9.29 -30.96 -4.24
C ASP A 40 9.94 -29.55 -4.17
N GLN A 41 9.20 -28.56 -4.55
CA GLN A 41 9.48 -27.19 -4.16
C GLN A 41 8.22 -26.63 -3.53
N THR A 42 8.24 -26.64 -2.21
CA THR A 42 7.45 -25.73 -1.41
C THR A 42 7.77 -24.31 -1.89
N SER A 43 7.16 -23.93 -2.99
CA SER A 43 7.11 -22.53 -3.40
C SER A 43 6.24 -21.83 -2.38
N LYS A 44 6.90 -21.17 -1.42
CA LYS A 44 6.34 -20.04 -0.72
C LYS A 44 5.81 -19.13 -1.82
N VAL A 45 4.50 -19.14 -2.02
CA VAL A 45 3.81 -18.15 -2.85
C VAL A 45 4.04 -16.84 -2.11
N THR A 46 5.09 -16.16 -2.51
CA THR A 46 5.21 -14.73 -2.24
C THR A 46 4.12 -14.16 -3.15
N GLU A 47 3.02 -13.71 -2.56
CA GLU A 47 2.09 -12.85 -3.26
C GLU A 47 2.89 -11.61 -3.65
N THR A 48 3.42 -11.63 -4.86
CA THR A 48 3.90 -10.43 -5.53
C THR A 48 2.64 -9.64 -5.84
N THR A 49 2.29 -8.75 -4.94
CA THR A 49 1.45 -7.62 -5.31
C THR A 49 2.17 -6.94 -6.49
N ASP A 50 1.51 -6.88 -7.64
CA ASP A 50 2.01 -6.22 -8.86
C ASP A 50 2.01 -4.68 -8.63
N ALA A 51 2.52 -4.24 -7.49
CA ALA A 51 2.74 -2.85 -7.22
C ALA A 51 3.98 -2.42 -8.02
N PRO A 52 3.88 -1.42 -8.90
CA PRO A 52 5.01 -0.93 -9.68
C PRO A 52 6.08 -0.27 -8.80
N TYR A 53 5.81 -0.11 -7.50
CA TYR A 53 6.69 0.49 -6.49
C TYR A 53 7.06 -0.54 -5.43
N ASN A 54 8.05 -0.21 -4.58
CA ASN A 54 8.45 -1.04 -3.45
C ASN A 54 7.49 -0.94 -2.23
N PHE A 55 6.33 -0.32 -2.37
CA PHE A 55 5.30 -0.16 -1.33
C PHE A 55 3.89 -0.36 -1.89
N THR A 56 2.95 -0.66 -0.99
CA THR A 56 1.52 -0.85 -1.28
C THR A 56 0.64 0.21 -0.63
N HIS A 57 1.20 0.95 0.33
CA HIS A 57 0.48 2.01 1.03
C HIS A 57 1.44 3.19 1.26
N PHE A 58 0.94 4.39 1.02
CA PHE A 58 1.66 5.63 1.23
C PHE A 58 0.70 6.69 1.72
N ASP A 59 0.94 7.18 2.93
CA ASP A 59 0.21 8.27 3.54
C ASP A 59 1.17 9.41 3.84
N LEU A 60 0.78 10.64 3.52
CA LEU A 60 1.56 11.85 3.77
C LEU A 60 0.64 12.92 4.34
N ASP A 61 0.98 13.46 5.50
CA ASP A 61 0.33 14.63 6.10
C ASP A 61 1.39 15.72 6.35
N ILE A 62 1.20 16.88 5.73
CA ILE A 62 2.04 18.06 5.95
C ILE A 62 1.17 19.16 6.53
N LYS A 63 1.51 19.62 7.72
CA LYS A 63 0.83 20.73 8.40
C LYS A 63 1.58 22.04 8.19
N TYR A 64 0.86 23.05 7.77
CA TYR A 64 1.37 24.41 7.58
C TYR A 64 0.78 25.38 8.60
N ALA A 65 1.26 26.62 8.59
CA ALA A 65 0.64 27.69 9.33
C ALA A 65 -0.83 27.90 8.91
N ASP A 66 -1.60 28.59 9.73
CA ASP A 66 -3.02 28.91 9.48
C ASP A 66 -3.95 27.69 9.43
N ASN A 67 -3.55 26.57 10.06
CA ASN A 67 -4.26 25.28 10.07
C ASN A 67 -4.54 24.70 8.68
N LYS A 68 -3.64 24.92 7.74
CA LYS A 68 -3.68 24.31 6.41
C LYS A 68 -2.88 23.04 6.39
N SER A 69 -3.31 22.08 5.56
CA SER A 69 -2.61 20.83 5.32
C SER A 69 -2.41 20.54 3.83
N TYR A 70 -1.48 19.66 3.56
CA TYR A 70 -1.34 18.93 2.30
C TYR A 70 -1.32 17.45 2.63
N GLU A 71 -2.28 16.71 2.10
CA GLU A 71 -2.51 15.31 2.43
C GLU A 71 -2.50 14.47 1.16
N VAL A 72 -1.83 13.33 1.21
CA VAL A 72 -1.84 12.30 0.17
C VAL A 72 -2.15 10.97 0.82
N ASP A 73 -3.12 10.26 0.28
CA ASP A 73 -3.45 8.90 0.65
C ASP A 73 -3.38 8.01 -0.61
N TYR A 74 -2.67 6.91 -0.52
CA TYR A 74 -2.58 5.91 -1.57
C TYR A 74 -2.57 4.51 -0.99
N GLU A 75 -3.48 3.69 -1.46
CA GLU A 75 -3.59 2.29 -1.08
C GLU A 75 -3.75 1.42 -2.33
N ASN A 76 -2.94 0.37 -2.44
CA ASN A 76 -3.03 -0.61 -3.51
C ASN A 76 -3.19 -2.01 -2.92
N GLU A 77 -4.45 -2.43 -2.73
CA GLU A 77 -4.79 -3.77 -2.26
C GLU A 77 -5.33 -4.63 -3.40
N ALA A 78 -4.67 -5.77 -3.60
CA ALA A 78 -5.01 -6.97 -4.40
C ALA A 78 -5.75 -6.79 -5.76
N SER A 79 -6.56 -5.75 -5.96
CA SER A 79 -7.33 -5.57 -7.21
C SER A 79 -7.76 -4.12 -7.49
N ARG A 80 -7.45 -3.19 -6.61
CA ARG A 80 -7.88 -1.81 -6.73
C ARG A 80 -6.90 -0.87 -6.05
N ALA A 81 -6.41 0.12 -6.80
CA ALA A 81 -5.71 1.25 -6.21
C ALA A 81 -6.73 2.33 -5.84
N GLU A 82 -6.63 2.85 -4.62
CA GLU A 82 -7.35 4.03 -4.16
C GLU A 82 -6.33 5.14 -3.92
N ALA A 83 -6.68 6.36 -4.31
CA ALA A 83 -5.78 7.50 -4.16
C ALA A 83 -6.56 8.79 -3.93
N SER A 84 -6.01 9.65 -3.09
CA SER A 84 -6.47 11.02 -2.92
C SER A 84 -5.33 11.99 -2.68
N ILE A 85 -5.50 13.24 -3.11
CA ILE A 85 -4.63 14.37 -2.78
C ILE A 85 -5.53 15.52 -2.35
N HIS A 86 -5.29 16.03 -1.16
CA HIS A 86 -6.00 17.18 -0.62
C HIS A 86 -5.00 18.29 -0.28
N ASP A 87 -5.06 19.38 -1.00
CA ASP A 87 -4.18 20.54 -0.87
C ASP A 87 -4.98 21.75 -0.41
N GLU A 88 -5.02 21.99 0.90
CA GLU A 88 -5.71 23.13 1.48
C GLU A 88 -4.95 24.45 1.23
N VAL A 89 -3.64 24.38 0.94
CA VAL A 89 -2.84 25.58 0.63
C VAL A 89 -3.33 26.19 -0.68
N ASN A 90 -3.56 25.36 -1.70
CA ASN A 90 -4.02 25.76 -3.02
C ASN A 90 -5.53 25.55 -3.23
N ASN A 91 -6.26 25.09 -2.19
CA ASN A 91 -7.70 24.78 -2.23
C ASN A 91 -8.04 23.81 -3.37
N SER A 92 -7.28 22.72 -3.48
CA SER A 92 -7.44 21.68 -4.47
C SER A 92 -7.71 20.33 -3.80
N LYS A 93 -8.57 19.52 -4.44
CA LYS A 93 -8.83 18.14 -4.04
C LYS A 93 -9.03 17.28 -5.28
N ILE A 94 -8.24 16.21 -5.40
CA ILE A 94 -8.38 15.21 -6.46
C ILE A 94 -8.42 13.81 -5.86
N GLU A 95 -9.19 12.90 -6.47
CA GLU A 95 -9.44 11.56 -5.95
C GLU A 95 -9.48 10.52 -7.08
N GLY A 96 -9.30 9.25 -6.74
CA GLY A 96 -9.43 8.12 -7.64
C GLY A 96 -8.40 8.14 -8.78
N ASN A 97 -8.85 7.88 -10.01
CA ASN A 97 -7.95 7.75 -11.16
C ASN A 97 -7.13 9.03 -11.45
N GLU A 98 -7.67 10.20 -11.20
CA GLU A 98 -6.96 11.45 -11.39
C GLU A 98 -5.81 11.59 -10.39
N ALA A 99 -6.07 11.30 -9.11
CA ALA A 99 -5.04 11.26 -8.08
C ALA A 99 -3.99 10.19 -8.40
N THR A 100 -4.41 8.98 -8.76
CA THR A 100 -3.49 7.90 -9.15
C THR A 100 -2.57 8.33 -10.29
N ASN A 101 -3.11 8.91 -11.37
CA ASN A 101 -2.33 9.37 -12.50
C ASN A 101 -1.32 10.48 -12.15
N THR A 102 -1.65 11.29 -11.15
CA THR A 102 -0.75 12.34 -10.62
C THR A 102 0.36 11.73 -9.76
N LEU A 103 0.05 10.70 -8.96
CA LEU A 103 0.98 10.08 -8.02
C LEU A 103 1.98 9.13 -8.69
N VAL A 104 1.56 8.40 -9.76
CA VAL A 104 2.40 7.43 -10.46
C VAL A 104 3.79 7.97 -10.81
N PRO A 105 3.96 9.08 -11.53
CA PRO A 105 5.29 9.58 -11.88
C PRO A 105 6.11 10.05 -10.67
N ILE A 106 5.46 10.47 -9.59
CA ILE A 106 6.13 10.85 -8.34
C ILE A 106 6.69 9.59 -7.68
N PHE A 107 5.88 8.57 -7.49
CA PHE A 107 6.26 7.31 -6.86
C PHE A 107 7.34 6.56 -7.65
N GLU A 108 7.27 6.57 -8.98
CA GLU A 108 8.32 6.00 -9.86
C GLU A 108 9.67 6.73 -9.74
N SER A 109 9.67 7.96 -9.24
CA SER A 109 10.89 8.76 -9.04
C SER A 109 11.54 8.56 -7.68
N PHE A 110 10.89 7.86 -6.73
CA PHE A 110 11.46 7.60 -5.42
C PHE A 110 12.63 6.62 -5.48
N THR A 111 13.67 6.91 -4.71
CA THR A 111 14.89 6.10 -4.64
C THR A 111 15.08 5.42 -3.29
N PHE A 112 14.32 5.79 -2.27
CA PHE A 112 14.39 5.23 -0.94
C PHE A 112 13.79 3.82 -0.81
N ASP A 113 14.22 3.11 0.22
CA ASP A 113 13.66 1.84 0.68
C ASP A 113 13.45 1.84 2.21
N ALA A 114 12.99 0.70 2.77
CA ALA A 114 12.74 0.54 4.20
C ALA A 114 13.98 0.73 5.10
N ASN A 115 15.19 0.78 4.55
CA ASN A 115 16.44 0.96 5.28
C ASN A 115 17.03 2.37 5.13
N THR A 116 16.41 3.22 4.30
CA THR A 116 16.85 4.60 4.10
C THR A 116 16.66 5.40 5.40
N ASP A 117 17.58 6.31 5.65
CA ASP A 117 17.53 7.21 6.81
C ASP A 117 16.25 8.07 6.80
N SER A 118 15.67 8.28 7.97
CA SER A 118 14.39 8.99 8.11
C SER A 118 14.42 10.40 7.51
N ASP A 119 15.49 11.15 7.76
CA ASP A 119 15.60 12.51 7.23
C ASP A 119 15.73 12.51 5.71
N ALA A 120 16.46 11.55 5.14
CA ALA A 120 16.61 11.42 3.70
C ALA A 120 15.27 11.06 3.02
N VAL A 121 14.44 10.20 3.63
CA VAL A 121 13.09 9.90 3.12
C VAL A 121 12.21 11.14 3.11
N ILE A 122 12.18 11.87 4.22
CA ILE A 122 11.37 13.10 4.33
C ILE A 122 11.82 14.14 3.31
N ASP A 123 13.14 14.36 3.17
CA ASP A 123 13.68 15.34 2.22
C ASP A 123 13.32 14.97 0.77
N GLU A 124 13.45 13.69 0.40
CA GLU A 124 13.09 13.22 -0.94
C GLU A 124 11.58 13.37 -1.21
N VAL A 125 10.73 13.00 -0.24
CA VAL A 125 9.27 13.16 -0.36
C VAL A 125 8.90 14.63 -0.56
N LEU A 126 9.41 15.53 0.28
CA LEU A 126 9.13 16.96 0.15
C LEU A 126 9.57 17.51 -1.21
N GLU A 127 10.76 17.11 -1.70
CA GLU A 127 11.27 17.50 -3.02
C GLU A 127 10.35 17.02 -4.15
N LYS A 128 9.99 15.72 -4.17
CA LYS A 128 9.21 15.11 -5.25
C LYS A 128 7.77 15.62 -5.31
N PHE A 129 7.20 15.93 -4.15
CA PHE A 129 5.87 16.57 -4.04
C PHE A 129 5.94 18.09 -4.22
N ASN A 130 7.13 18.66 -4.43
CA ASN A 130 7.35 20.09 -4.58
C ASN A 130 6.77 20.91 -3.41
N GLN A 131 6.92 20.37 -2.19
CA GLN A 131 6.42 21.02 -1.00
C GLN A 131 7.46 21.96 -0.39
N PRO A 132 7.06 23.16 0.09
CA PRO A 132 7.99 24.11 0.67
C PRO A 132 8.49 23.65 2.05
N ASP A 133 9.71 24.04 2.41
CA ASP A 133 10.33 23.76 3.72
C ASP A 133 9.71 24.55 4.89
N SER A 134 8.64 25.30 4.65
CA SER A 134 7.97 26.13 5.66
C SER A 134 6.84 25.42 6.39
N PHE A 135 6.92 24.09 6.51
CA PHE A 135 5.95 23.29 7.26
C PHE A 135 6.12 23.42 8.78
N LEU A 136 5.11 23.03 9.53
CA LEU A 136 5.17 22.86 10.99
C LEU A 136 5.43 21.41 11.36
N GLU A 137 4.83 20.49 10.62
CA GLU A 137 4.92 19.06 10.86
C GLU A 137 4.80 18.29 9.53
N VAL A 138 5.57 17.23 9.39
CA VAL A 138 5.46 16.22 8.34
C VAL A 138 5.33 14.87 8.99
N GLU A 139 4.32 14.12 8.60
CA GLU A 139 4.11 12.72 8.94
C GLU A 139 4.00 11.90 7.66
N ILE A 140 4.71 10.78 7.57
CA ILE A 140 4.67 9.87 6.44
C ILE A 140 4.52 8.46 6.98
N GLU A 141 3.54 7.69 6.52
CA GLU A 141 3.45 6.26 6.74
C GLU A 141 3.62 5.52 5.42
N ILE A 142 4.49 4.51 5.40
CA ILE A 142 4.75 3.67 4.21
C ILE A 142 4.65 2.21 4.60
N LYS A 143 3.76 1.46 3.92
CA LYS A 143 3.73 0.00 3.99
C LYS A 143 4.44 -0.56 2.76
N TYR A 144 5.63 -1.06 2.97
CA TYR A 144 6.45 -1.66 1.92
C TYR A 144 5.86 -2.99 1.42
N ALA A 145 6.24 -3.40 0.22
CA ALA A 145 5.74 -4.62 -0.42
C ALA A 145 6.11 -5.92 0.34
N ASP A 146 7.13 -5.87 1.19
CA ASP A 146 7.52 -6.97 2.09
C ASP A 146 6.68 -7.03 3.38
N GLY A 147 5.73 -6.11 3.57
CA GLY A 147 4.87 -5.97 4.73
C GLY A 147 5.46 -5.11 5.86
N THR A 148 6.67 -4.58 5.70
CA THR A 148 7.25 -3.65 6.66
C THR A 148 6.48 -2.33 6.65
N VAL A 149 6.09 -1.84 7.82
CA VAL A 149 5.51 -0.50 7.98
C VAL A 149 6.54 0.42 8.61
N LYS A 150 6.69 1.60 8.06
CA LYS A 150 7.56 2.66 8.58
C LYS A 150 6.78 3.96 8.73
N GLU A 151 7.01 4.62 9.84
CA GLU A 151 6.52 5.97 10.12
C GLU A 151 7.71 6.92 10.19
N TYR A 152 7.59 8.06 9.53
CA TYR A 152 8.59 9.12 9.51
C TYR A 152 7.93 10.42 9.97
N HIS A 153 8.62 11.15 10.83
CA HIS A 153 8.05 12.34 11.44
C HIS A 153 9.10 13.43 11.61
N ARG A 154 8.75 14.66 11.24
CA ARG A 154 9.59 15.84 11.45
C ARG A 154 8.73 17.04 11.84
N THR A 155 9.15 17.76 12.86
CA THR A 155 8.54 19.03 13.27
C THR A 155 9.52 20.18 13.12
N GLN A 156 9.01 21.35 12.75
CA GLN A 156 9.76 22.60 12.75
C GLN A 156 9.09 23.63 13.63
N GLN A 157 9.89 24.47 14.28
CA GLN A 157 9.34 25.61 15.01
C GLN A 157 9.00 26.72 14.01
N PRO A 158 7.88 27.44 14.22
CA PRO A 158 7.56 28.59 13.40
C PRO A 158 8.72 29.57 13.40
N GLN A 159 9.22 29.91 12.23
CA GLN A 159 10.22 30.95 12.12
C GLN A 159 9.53 32.30 12.37
N SER A 160 9.94 32.97 13.45
CA SER A 160 9.43 34.29 13.88
C SER A 160 10.09 35.43 13.11
#